data_dbcbdb273682617953758972d1ee9ab1
#
_entry.id   dbcbdb273682617953758972d1ee9ab1
#
_cell.length_a   1.000
_cell.length_b   1.000
_cell.length_c   1.000
_cell.angle_alpha   90.00
_cell.angle_beta   90.00
_cell.angle_gamma   90.00
#
_symmetry.space_group_name_H-M   'P 1'
#
loop_
_entity.id
_entity.type
_entity.pdbx_description
1 polymer ?
#
loop_
_entity_poly.entity_id
_entity_poly.type
_entity_poly.pdbx_seq_one_letter_code
_entity_poly.pdbx_strand_id
1 'polypeptide(L)'
;KETDIDTYNSKEKSYWNPTVMVSKNHIETKVTSKEVDIWREFDRSTGHHFNLSIDLNACNGCGACVIACHAENNVPVVGKEEVRKSRDMHWLRIDRYFSSEDTFEGDVKAKEGTSGYREYRATQTKLETAAENPKVVFQPVMCQHCNHAPCETVCPVAATSHGRQGQNQMAYNRCVGTRYCANNCPYKVRRFNWFAYAENDEFDYNMNNDLGRMVLNPDVNVRGRGVMEKCSLCIQMTQKTILDAKKDGRRVVDGEFQTACSNACSDGAIVFGDINDKDSKISELNQKDRAYRLLESIGTKPNVLYQVKVTNSKKV
;
A
#
# COMPACT_ATOMS: atom_id res chain seq x y z
N LYS A 1 -5.24 -0.74 -11.85
CA LYS A 1 -6.12 -0.39 -12.98
C LYS A 1 -5.28 0.26 -14.08
N GLU A 2 -5.63 -0.02 -15.34
CA GLU A 2 -4.96 0.46 -16.54
C GLU A 2 -5.99 0.82 -17.61
N THR A 3 -5.68 1.80 -18.47
CA THR A 3 -6.44 2.17 -19.66
C THR A 3 -5.49 2.75 -20.72
N ASP A 4 -5.91 2.81 -21.97
CA ASP A 4 -5.18 3.50 -23.03
C ASP A 4 -5.64 4.97 -23.16
N ILE A 5 -4.82 5.77 -23.84
CA ILE A 5 -5.07 7.22 -23.98
C ILE A 5 -6.33 7.53 -24.79
N ASP A 6 -6.66 6.69 -25.77
CA ASP A 6 -7.81 6.90 -26.63
C ASP A 6 -9.11 6.63 -25.84
N THR A 7 -9.13 5.55 -25.07
CA THR A 7 -10.22 5.23 -24.14
C THR A 7 -10.36 6.30 -23.04
N TYR A 8 -9.24 6.75 -22.48
CA TYR A 8 -9.24 7.81 -21.47
C TYR A 8 -9.86 9.10 -21.97
N ASN A 9 -9.57 9.51 -23.22
CA ASN A 9 -10.05 10.75 -23.81
C ASN A 9 -11.48 10.65 -24.38
N SER A 10 -11.90 9.45 -24.84
CA SER A 10 -13.17 9.27 -25.57
C SER A 10 -14.30 8.70 -24.73
N LYS A 11 -14.00 8.04 -23.61
CA LYS A 11 -14.98 7.37 -22.75
C LYS A 11 -15.11 8.05 -21.40
N GLU A 12 -16.28 7.96 -20.80
CA GLU A 12 -16.52 8.44 -19.44
C GLU A 12 -15.70 7.65 -18.41
N LYS A 13 -15.40 8.28 -17.28
CA LYS A 13 -14.70 7.67 -16.14
C LYS A 13 -15.28 6.31 -15.73
N SER A 14 -16.60 6.17 -15.76
CA SER A 14 -17.31 4.94 -15.42
C SER A 14 -16.88 3.71 -16.24
N TYR A 15 -16.38 3.92 -17.45
CA TYR A 15 -15.89 2.86 -18.32
C TYR A 15 -14.53 2.32 -17.90
N TRP A 16 -13.56 3.19 -17.61
CA TRP A 16 -12.17 2.80 -17.33
C TRP A 16 -11.80 2.87 -15.83
N ASN A 17 -12.56 3.59 -15.03
CA ASN A 17 -12.42 3.63 -13.58
C ASN A 17 -13.80 3.58 -12.89
N PRO A 18 -14.56 2.49 -13.05
CA PRO A 18 -15.91 2.39 -12.53
C PRO A 18 -15.92 2.49 -11.00
N THR A 19 -16.96 3.14 -10.48
CA THR A 19 -17.27 3.14 -9.05
C THR A 19 -17.65 1.74 -8.62
N VAL A 20 -17.07 1.27 -7.52
CA VAL A 20 -17.38 -0.06 -6.99
C VAL A 20 -18.77 -0.04 -6.34
N MET A 21 -19.65 -0.91 -6.82
CA MET A 21 -21.01 -1.09 -6.30
C MET A 21 -21.11 -2.40 -5.55
N VAL A 22 -21.98 -2.45 -4.56
CA VAL A 22 -22.38 -3.66 -3.81
C VAL A 22 -23.88 -3.75 -3.77
N SER A 23 -24.41 -4.95 -3.75
CA SER A 23 -25.86 -5.17 -3.60
C SER A 23 -26.26 -5.12 -2.13
N LYS A 24 -27.14 -4.19 -1.78
CA LYS A 24 -27.81 -4.12 -0.48
C LYS A 24 -29.30 -4.28 -0.69
N ASN A 25 -29.88 -5.36 -0.19
CA ASN A 25 -31.32 -5.67 -0.38
C ASN A 25 -31.74 -5.60 -1.85
N HIS A 26 -30.93 -6.15 -2.76
CA HIS A 26 -31.10 -6.12 -4.22
C HIS A 26 -31.02 -4.73 -4.89
N ILE A 27 -30.57 -3.71 -4.16
CA ILE A 27 -30.32 -2.37 -4.69
C ILE A 27 -28.81 -2.17 -4.82
N GLU A 28 -28.35 -1.77 -6.01
CA GLU A 28 -26.96 -1.41 -6.23
C GLU A 28 -26.62 -0.12 -5.46
N THR A 29 -25.70 -0.23 -4.54
CA THR A 29 -25.28 0.85 -3.64
C THR A 29 -23.77 1.01 -3.72
N LYS A 30 -23.29 2.26 -3.72
CA LYS A 30 -21.83 2.51 -3.69
C LYS A 30 -21.21 1.91 -2.43
N VAL A 31 -20.08 1.20 -2.58
CA VAL A 31 -19.36 0.59 -1.44
C VAL A 31 -18.91 1.63 -0.39
N THR A 32 -18.76 2.88 -0.80
CA THR A 32 -18.41 4.01 0.08
C THR A 32 -19.58 4.60 0.83
N SER A 33 -20.83 4.16 0.51
CA SER A 33 -22.03 4.66 1.19
C SER A 33 -22.05 4.20 2.65
N LYS A 34 -22.52 5.11 3.52
CA LYS A 34 -22.77 4.79 4.95
C LYS A 34 -23.77 3.65 5.15
N GLU A 35 -24.67 3.48 4.21
CA GLU A 35 -25.74 2.46 4.31
C GLU A 35 -25.25 1.02 4.24
N VAL A 36 -24.08 0.78 3.60
CA VAL A 36 -23.47 -0.55 3.48
C VAL A 36 -22.36 -0.78 4.48
N ASP A 37 -22.06 0.22 5.30
CA ASP A 37 -20.98 0.18 6.26
C ASP A 37 -21.46 -0.43 7.59
N ILE A 38 -20.78 -1.47 8.06
CA ILE A 38 -21.03 -2.10 9.34
C ILE A 38 -20.21 -1.51 10.49
N TRP A 39 -19.24 -0.64 10.17
CA TRP A 39 -18.38 -0.01 11.15
C TRP A 39 -19.02 1.27 11.68
N ARG A 40 -18.80 1.55 12.97
CA ARG A 40 -19.07 2.88 13.52
C ARG A 40 -18.16 3.88 12.85
N GLU A 41 -18.73 4.92 12.25
CA GLU A 41 -17.92 6.03 11.75
C GLU A 41 -17.22 6.74 12.91
N PHE A 42 -15.91 6.91 12.74
CA PHE A 42 -15.13 7.82 13.54
C PHE A 42 -14.95 9.11 12.74
N ASP A 43 -15.24 10.25 13.34
CA ASP A 43 -15.02 11.56 12.72
C ASP A 43 -13.52 11.79 12.55
N ARG A 44 -13.06 11.80 11.32
CA ARG A 44 -11.67 12.03 10.91
C ARG A 44 -11.46 13.42 10.29
N SER A 45 -12.48 14.25 10.27
CA SER A 45 -12.42 15.62 9.71
C SER A 45 -11.67 16.59 10.62
N THR A 46 -11.47 16.22 11.90
CA THR A 46 -10.82 17.06 12.90
C THR A 46 -9.33 16.75 13.00
N GLY A 47 -8.49 17.77 12.86
CA GLY A 47 -7.03 17.61 12.91
C GLY A 47 -6.45 17.12 11.60
N HIS A 48 -5.29 16.47 11.66
CA HIS A 48 -4.60 15.94 10.49
C HIS A 48 -5.09 14.54 10.12
N HIS A 49 -5.22 14.26 8.83
CA HIS A 49 -5.50 12.93 8.30
C HIS A 49 -4.57 12.65 7.12
N PHE A 50 -3.42 12.07 7.43
CA PHE A 50 -2.38 11.84 6.44
C PHE A 50 -2.72 10.69 5.49
N ASN A 51 -2.57 10.97 4.22
CA ASN A 51 -2.81 10.06 3.11
C ASN A 51 -1.59 10.01 2.18
N LEU A 52 -1.57 9.03 1.30
CA LEU A 52 -0.51 8.85 0.32
C LEU A 52 -1.14 8.56 -1.05
N SER A 53 -0.62 9.16 -2.10
CA SER A 53 -1.03 8.87 -3.49
C SER A 53 0.13 8.31 -4.28
N ILE A 54 -0.15 7.33 -5.15
CA ILE A 54 0.85 6.69 -6.01
C ILE A 54 0.39 6.78 -7.45
N ASP A 55 1.14 7.50 -8.28
CA ASP A 55 0.87 7.58 -9.72
C ASP A 55 1.55 6.44 -10.47
N LEU A 56 0.72 5.53 -11.05
CA LEU A 56 1.22 4.40 -11.80
C LEU A 56 1.79 4.78 -13.18
N ASN A 57 1.54 6.00 -13.67
CA ASN A 57 2.21 6.52 -14.86
C ASN A 57 3.65 6.91 -14.56
N ALA A 58 3.86 7.62 -13.47
CA ALA A 58 5.17 8.10 -13.08
C ALA A 58 6.06 6.99 -12.50
N CYS A 59 5.47 5.95 -11.90
CA CYS A 59 6.22 4.87 -11.31
C CYS A 59 6.93 4.01 -12.36
N ASN A 60 8.25 4.02 -12.36
CA ASN A 60 9.13 3.21 -13.22
C ASN A 60 9.65 1.92 -12.56
N GLY A 61 9.31 1.68 -11.28
CA GLY A 61 9.70 0.48 -10.55
C GLY A 61 11.16 0.46 -10.07
N CYS A 62 11.84 1.60 -9.97
CA CYS A 62 13.28 1.69 -9.64
C CYS A 62 13.66 1.13 -8.25
N GLY A 63 12.71 1.03 -7.31
CA GLY A 63 12.96 0.47 -5.97
C GLY A 63 13.55 1.45 -4.95
N ALA A 64 13.85 2.71 -5.30
CA ALA A 64 14.41 3.70 -4.37
C ALA A 64 13.55 3.87 -3.10
N CYS A 65 12.22 3.86 -3.25
CA CYS A 65 11.29 3.94 -2.14
C CYS A 65 11.38 2.72 -1.18
N VAL A 66 11.72 1.54 -1.68
CA VAL A 66 11.92 0.33 -0.86
C VAL A 66 13.17 0.48 0.00
N ILE A 67 14.29 0.88 -0.62
CA ILE A 67 15.57 1.08 0.09
C ILE A 67 15.44 2.20 1.12
N ALA A 68 14.83 3.33 0.77
CA ALA A 68 14.60 4.42 1.71
C ALA A 68 13.73 4.00 2.91
N CYS A 69 12.70 3.16 2.67
CA CYS A 69 11.89 2.62 3.75
C CYS A 69 12.70 1.72 4.69
N HIS A 70 13.60 0.88 4.14
CA HIS A 70 14.49 0.03 4.94
C HIS A 70 15.42 0.86 5.81
N ALA A 71 16.09 1.86 5.23
CA ALA A 71 17.04 2.71 5.94
C ALA A 71 16.35 3.53 7.04
N GLU A 72 15.25 4.19 6.72
CA GLU A 72 14.55 5.08 7.66
C GLU A 72 13.90 4.31 8.82
N ASN A 73 13.32 3.15 8.55
CA ASN A 73 12.50 2.45 9.53
C ASN A 73 13.19 1.23 10.15
N ASN A 74 14.50 1.11 10.03
CA ASN A 74 15.27 -0.04 10.52
C ASN A 74 14.66 -1.39 10.09
N VAL A 75 14.17 -1.46 8.84
CA VAL A 75 13.58 -2.69 8.32
C VAL A 75 14.71 -3.67 8.04
N PRO A 76 14.69 -4.87 8.61
CA PRO A 76 15.78 -5.81 8.43
C PRO A 76 15.90 -6.30 6.97
N VAL A 77 17.13 -6.48 6.51
CA VAL A 77 17.44 -7.13 5.24
C VAL A 77 17.67 -8.61 5.54
N VAL A 78 16.91 -9.49 4.87
CA VAL A 78 16.89 -10.92 5.21
C VAL A 78 17.51 -11.85 4.16
N GLY A 79 17.80 -11.31 2.97
CA GLY A 79 18.38 -12.06 1.87
C GLY A 79 17.39 -12.97 1.11
N LYS A 80 17.88 -13.54 0.01
CA LYS A 80 17.09 -14.29 -0.97
C LYS A 80 16.51 -15.59 -0.39
N GLU A 81 17.25 -16.26 0.49
CA GLU A 81 16.83 -17.54 1.07
C GLU A 81 15.59 -17.38 1.97
N GLU A 82 15.54 -16.34 2.78
CA GLU A 82 14.36 -16.05 3.60
C GLU A 82 13.16 -15.63 2.74
N VAL A 83 13.40 -14.86 1.68
CA VAL A 83 12.35 -14.48 0.71
C VAL A 83 11.74 -15.72 0.05
N ARG A 84 12.56 -16.71 -0.37
CA ARG A 84 12.09 -17.98 -0.92
C ARG A 84 11.26 -18.80 0.06
N LYS A 85 11.53 -18.67 1.37
CA LYS A 85 10.76 -19.31 2.44
C LYS A 85 9.51 -18.50 2.85
N SER A 86 9.15 -17.46 2.08
CA SER A 86 8.05 -16.53 2.38
C SER A 86 8.21 -15.78 3.71
N ARG A 87 9.46 -15.46 4.06
CA ARG A 87 9.83 -14.73 5.27
C ARG A 87 10.44 -13.36 4.95
N ASP A 88 10.06 -12.75 3.84
CA ASP A 88 10.48 -11.40 3.46
C ASP A 88 10.03 -10.36 4.50
N MET A 89 10.87 -9.32 4.68
CA MET A 89 10.62 -8.26 5.66
C MET A 89 10.35 -6.90 5.03
N HIS A 90 10.18 -6.81 3.72
CA HIS A 90 9.86 -5.56 3.03
C HIS A 90 8.52 -4.99 3.49
N TRP A 91 8.53 -3.79 4.09
CA TRP A 91 7.31 -3.06 4.45
C TRP A 91 6.62 -2.46 3.24
N LEU A 92 7.39 -2.16 2.21
CA LEU A 92 6.95 -1.71 0.90
C LEU A 92 7.53 -2.66 -0.14
N ARG A 93 6.68 -3.21 -1.01
CA ARG A 93 7.08 -4.03 -2.15
C ARG A 93 6.60 -3.39 -3.44
N ILE A 94 7.20 -3.75 -4.57
CA ILE A 94 6.74 -3.33 -5.89
C ILE A 94 6.24 -4.57 -6.62
N ASP A 95 4.92 -4.64 -6.78
CA ASP A 95 4.27 -5.68 -7.58
C ASP A 95 4.38 -5.32 -9.06
N ARG A 96 4.58 -6.34 -9.90
CA ARG A 96 4.68 -6.20 -11.35
C ARG A 96 3.51 -6.92 -11.99
N TYR A 97 2.71 -6.18 -12.74
CA TYR A 97 1.58 -6.72 -13.47
C TYR A 97 1.92 -6.67 -14.96
N PHE A 98 1.91 -7.83 -15.59
CA PHE A 98 2.15 -7.95 -17.01
C PHE A 98 0.83 -8.05 -17.75
N SER A 99 0.72 -7.37 -18.88
CA SER A 99 -0.40 -7.46 -19.80
C SER A 99 0.10 -7.43 -21.22
N SER A 100 -0.71 -7.96 -22.16
CA SER A 100 -0.48 -7.84 -23.59
C SER A 100 -1.81 -7.60 -24.29
N GLU A 101 -1.77 -7.13 -25.53
CA GLU A 101 -2.98 -6.91 -26.32
C GLU A 101 -3.78 -8.20 -26.55
N ASP A 102 -3.05 -9.31 -26.73
CA ASP A 102 -3.66 -10.65 -26.92
C ASP A 102 -4.29 -11.21 -25.63
N THR A 103 -3.75 -10.85 -24.46
CA THR A 103 -4.24 -11.38 -23.18
C THR A 103 -5.51 -10.67 -22.70
N PHE A 104 -5.73 -9.40 -23.03
CA PHE A 104 -6.82 -8.64 -22.44
C PHE A 104 -8.22 -9.05 -22.94
N GLU A 105 -8.40 -9.24 -24.24
CA GLU A 105 -9.67 -9.75 -24.81
C GLU A 105 -9.78 -11.27 -24.68
N GLY A 106 -8.67 -11.99 -24.84
CA GLY A 106 -8.60 -13.44 -24.65
C GLY A 106 -8.88 -13.88 -23.23
N ASP A 107 -8.41 -13.12 -22.22
CA ASP A 107 -8.63 -13.40 -20.80
C ASP A 107 -10.11 -13.37 -20.41
N VAL A 108 -10.85 -12.38 -20.86
CA VAL A 108 -12.27 -12.26 -20.54
C VAL A 108 -13.05 -13.42 -21.17
N LYS A 109 -12.84 -13.70 -22.47
CA LYS A 109 -13.50 -14.79 -23.18
C LYS A 109 -13.11 -16.18 -22.65
N ALA A 110 -11.83 -16.36 -22.29
CA ALA A 110 -11.36 -17.62 -21.72
C ALA A 110 -11.91 -17.86 -20.31
N LYS A 111 -12.05 -16.82 -19.49
CA LYS A 111 -12.67 -16.91 -18.15
C LYS A 111 -14.17 -17.17 -18.21
N GLU A 112 -14.87 -16.56 -19.14
CA GLU A 112 -16.32 -16.78 -19.35
C GLU A 112 -16.66 -18.19 -19.84
N GLY A 113 -15.73 -18.84 -20.56
CA GLY A 113 -15.91 -20.21 -21.09
C GLY A 113 -15.38 -21.33 -20.18
N THR A 114 -14.75 -21.01 -19.03
CA THR A 114 -14.07 -22.01 -18.20
C THR A 114 -15.01 -22.65 -17.19
N SER A 115 -15.36 -23.90 -17.38
CA SER A 115 -16.25 -24.68 -16.51
C SER A 115 -15.52 -25.80 -15.75
N GLY A 116 -14.43 -25.51 -15.05
CA GLY A 116 -13.78 -26.51 -14.22
C GLY A 116 -12.28 -26.28 -13.99
N TYR A 117 -11.73 -26.92 -12.95
CA TYR A 117 -10.36 -26.72 -12.48
C TYR A 117 -9.28 -27.07 -13.54
N ARG A 118 -9.53 -28.05 -14.40
CA ARG A 118 -8.58 -28.44 -15.46
C ARG A 118 -8.51 -27.41 -16.58
N GLU A 119 -9.64 -26.87 -16.99
CA GLU A 119 -9.72 -25.83 -18.01
C GLU A 119 -9.15 -24.51 -17.50
N TYR A 120 -9.43 -24.16 -16.23
CA TYR A 120 -8.84 -23.02 -15.57
C TYR A 120 -7.31 -23.07 -15.58
N ARG A 121 -6.71 -24.24 -15.28
CA ARG A 121 -5.26 -24.40 -15.27
C ARG A 121 -4.64 -24.34 -16.66
N ALA A 122 -5.29 -24.92 -17.66
CA ALA A 122 -4.84 -24.85 -19.05
C ALA A 122 -4.93 -23.41 -19.61
N THR A 123 -5.98 -22.69 -19.26
CA THR A 123 -6.17 -21.28 -19.58
C THR A 123 -5.10 -20.42 -18.89
N GLN A 124 -4.86 -20.64 -17.61
CA GLN A 124 -3.83 -19.92 -16.85
C GLN A 124 -2.44 -20.12 -17.46
N THR A 125 -2.10 -21.34 -17.87
CA THR A 125 -0.81 -21.63 -18.55
C THR A 125 -0.69 -20.90 -19.89
N LYS A 126 -1.78 -20.77 -20.66
CA LYS A 126 -1.78 -19.98 -21.89
C LYS A 126 -1.60 -18.48 -21.65
N LEU A 127 -2.18 -17.96 -20.56
CA LEU A 127 -2.06 -16.57 -20.13
C LEU A 127 -0.65 -16.23 -19.64
N GLU A 128 0.10 -17.23 -19.16
CA GLU A 128 1.50 -17.10 -18.74
C GLU A 128 2.48 -17.15 -19.92
N THR A 129 2.02 -17.45 -21.12
CA THR A 129 2.88 -17.47 -22.32
C THR A 129 3.38 -16.04 -22.58
N ALA A 130 4.70 -15.89 -22.68
CA ALA A 130 5.32 -14.59 -22.94
C ALA A 130 4.80 -14.00 -24.24
N ALA A 131 4.18 -12.83 -24.17
CA ALA A 131 3.78 -12.08 -25.35
C ALA A 131 5.01 -11.46 -26.03
N GLU A 132 4.95 -11.23 -27.33
CA GLU A 132 6.03 -10.59 -28.08
C GLU A 132 6.28 -9.15 -27.63
N ASN A 133 5.24 -8.47 -27.15
CA ASN A 133 5.33 -7.09 -26.64
C ASN A 133 4.59 -6.94 -25.29
N PRO A 134 5.16 -7.45 -24.19
CA PRO A 134 4.52 -7.37 -22.89
C PRO A 134 4.57 -5.94 -22.34
N LYS A 135 3.44 -5.47 -21.85
CA LYS A 135 3.34 -4.25 -21.02
C LYS A 135 3.54 -4.59 -19.56
N VAL A 136 4.15 -3.70 -18.81
CA VAL A 136 4.32 -3.86 -17.37
C VAL A 136 3.81 -2.64 -16.61
N VAL A 137 3.08 -2.88 -15.53
CA VAL A 137 2.70 -1.86 -14.55
C VAL A 137 3.39 -2.17 -13.24
N PHE A 138 4.17 -1.23 -12.77
CA PHE A 138 4.78 -1.29 -11.44
C PHE A 138 3.83 -0.67 -10.42
N GLN A 139 3.51 -1.43 -9.39
CA GLN A 139 2.61 -0.97 -8.34
C GLN A 139 3.25 -1.13 -6.98
N PRO A 140 3.76 -0.03 -6.38
CA PRO A 140 4.21 -0.04 -5.00
C PRO A 140 3.05 -0.36 -4.06
N VAL A 141 3.24 -1.33 -3.16
CA VAL A 141 2.22 -1.76 -2.20
C VAL A 141 2.82 -1.79 -0.79
N MET A 142 2.20 -1.04 0.11
CA MET A 142 2.52 -0.97 1.53
C MET A 142 1.24 -1.08 2.36
N CYS A 143 1.33 -0.94 3.67
CA CYS A 143 0.14 -0.83 4.50
C CYS A 143 -0.76 0.28 3.96
N GLN A 144 -2.03 -0.03 3.75
CA GLN A 144 -3.01 0.90 3.21
C GLN A 144 -3.60 1.83 4.28
N HIS A 145 -3.17 1.68 5.53
CA HIS A 145 -3.66 2.47 6.67
C HIS A 145 -5.18 2.61 6.69
N CYS A 146 -5.84 1.45 6.52
CA CYS A 146 -7.28 1.36 6.36
C CYS A 146 -8.03 2.00 7.51
N ASN A 147 -9.03 2.82 7.23
CA ASN A 147 -9.90 3.41 8.24
C ASN A 147 -10.80 2.37 8.91
N HIS A 148 -11.14 1.30 8.18
CA HIS A 148 -11.81 0.09 8.67
C HIS A 148 -10.83 -1.07 8.58
N ALA A 149 -9.91 -1.12 9.53
CA ALA A 149 -8.75 -2.02 9.46
C ALA A 149 -9.06 -3.43 9.98
N PRO A 150 -9.17 -4.44 9.10
CA PRO A 150 -9.48 -5.81 9.53
C PRO A 150 -8.38 -6.44 10.38
N CYS A 151 -7.18 -5.85 10.38
CA CYS A 151 -6.08 -6.28 11.22
C CYS A 151 -6.19 -5.81 12.67
N GLU A 152 -6.96 -4.75 12.95
CA GLU A 152 -7.20 -4.25 14.31
C GLU A 152 -8.18 -5.14 15.07
N THR A 153 -9.26 -5.56 14.42
CA THR A 153 -10.33 -6.35 15.03
C THR A 153 -9.89 -7.74 15.48
N VAL A 154 -8.85 -8.29 14.86
CA VAL A 154 -8.35 -9.64 15.16
C VAL A 154 -7.13 -9.68 16.08
N CYS A 155 -6.65 -8.52 16.53
CA CYS A 155 -5.51 -8.46 17.45
C CYS A 155 -5.98 -8.67 18.91
N PRO A 156 -5.60 -9.78 19.57
CA PRO A 156 -6.10 -10.11 20.90
C PRO A 156 -5.60 -9.15 21.98
N VAL A 157 -4.50 -8.44 21.72
CA VAL A 157 -3.84 -7.54 22.67
C VAL A 157 -3.88 -6.07 22.24
N ALA A 158 -4.67 -5.74 21.21
CA ALA A 158 -4.75 -4.39 20.65
C ALA A 158 -3.38 -3.75 20.33
N ALA A 159 -2.42 -4.58 19.88
CA ALA A 159 -1.11 -4.11 19.42
C ALA A 159 -1.20 -3.32 18.11
N THR A 160 -2.26 -3.54 17.34
CA THR A 160 -2.58 -2.78 16.15
C THR A 160 -3.73 -1.82 16.46
N SER A 161 -3.53 -0.54 16.28
CA SER A 161 -4.52 0.50 16.58
C SER A 161 -4.45 1.63 15.57
N HIS A 162 -5.54 2.39 15.45
CA HIS A 162 -5.63 3.53 14.55
C HIS A 162 -5.31 4.83 15.29
N GLY A 163 -4.34 5.59 14.75
CA GLY A 163 -4.01 6.93 15.24
C GLY A 163 -5.02 7.97 14.78
N ARG A 164 -5.09 9.09 15.50
CA ARG A 164 -5.96 10.22 15.15
C ARG A 164 -5.61 10.85 13.81
N GLN A 165 -4.35 10.71 13.39
CA GLN A 165 -3.84 11.26 12.13
C GLN A 165 -4.02 10.32 10.91
N GLY A 166 -4.87 9.31 11.00
CA GLY A 166 -5.15 8.37 9.92
C GLY A 166 -4.14 7.21 9.78
N GLN A 167 -3.14 7.14 10.64
CA GLN A 167 -2.12 6.09 10.60
C GLN A 167 -2.55 4.88 11.41
N ASN A 168 -2.53 3.70 10.80
CA ASN A 168 -2.61 2.44 11.54
C ASN A 168 -1.25 2.15 12.18
N GLN A 169 -1.20 2.04 13.49
CA GLN A 169 0.00 1.95 14.30
C GLN A 169 0.25 0.52 14.79
N MET A 170 1.49 0.23 15.18
CA MET A 170 1.89 -1.01 15.85
C MET A 170 2.58 -0.69 17.17
N ALA A 171 2.02 -1.19 18.26
CA ALA A 171 2.69 -1.23 19.56
C ALA A 171 3.47 -2.56 19.65
N TYR A 172 4.74 -2.51 19.25
CA TYR A 172 5.58 -3.71 19.12
C TYR A 172 5.73 -4.47 20.44
N ASN A 173 5.82 -3.76 21.57
CA ASN A 173 5.94 -4.34 22.91
C ASN A 173 4.66 -5.06 23.40
N ARG A 174 3.52 -4.83 22.77
CA ARG A 174 2.27 -5.56 23.04
C ARG A 174 2.10 -6.78 22.13
N CYS A 175 2.81 -6.84 21.02
CA CYS A 175 2.62 -7.89 20.03
C CYS A 175 3.08 -9.23 20.59
N VAL A 176 2.17 -10.21 20.63
CA VAL A 176 2.46 -11.58 21.05
C VAL A 176 2.63 -12.57 19.88
N GLY A 177 2.66 -12.06 18.65
CA GLY A 177 3.01 -12.83 17.47
C GLY A 177 1.96 -13.84 16.99
N THR A 178 0.68 -13.64 17.27
CA THR A 178 -0.39 -14.56 16.79
C THR A 178 -0.50 -14.59 15.27
N ARG A 179 0.00 -13.58 14.55
CA ARG A 179 0.00 -13.44 13.08
C ARG A 179 -1.39 -13.37 12.42
N TYR A 180 -2.47 -13.41 13.19
CA TYR A 180 -3.82 -13.33 12.63
C TYR A 180 -4.03 -12.03 11.84
N CYS A 181 -3.45 -10.93 12.30
CA CYS A 181 -3.49 -9.66 11.58
C CYS A 181 -2.85 -9.73 10.18
N ALA A 182 -1.85 -10.58 9.96
CA ALA A 182 -1.27 -10.82 8.65
C ALA A 182 -2.22 -11.63 7.75
N ASN A 183 -2.83 -12.68 8.29
CA ASN A 183 -3.81 -13.50 7.57
C ASN A 183 -5.03 -12.68 7.16
N ASN A 184 -5.49 -11.79 8.03
CA ASN A 184 -6.69 -10.97 7.81
C ASN A 184 -6.41 -9.72 6.96
N CYS A 185 -5.14 -9.40 6.68
CA CYS A 185 -4.80 -8.27 5.81
C CYS A 185 -5.04 -8.65 4.34
N PRO A 186 -5.98 -7.99 3.62
CA PRO A 186 -6.23 -8.32 2.22
C PRO A 186 -5.07 -7.91 1.31
N TYR A 187 -4.28 -6.94 1.71
CA TYR A 187 -3.13 -6.43 0.95
C TYR A 187 -1.84 -7.22 1.17
N LYS A 188 -1.82 -8.14 2.17
CA LYS A 188 -0.66 -8.98 2.50
C LYS A 188 0.63 -8.18 2.72
N VAL A 189 0.56 -7.14 3.55
CA VAL A 189 1.65 -6.19 3.80
C VAL A 189 2.16 -6.19 5.24
N ARG A 190 1.85 -7.21 5.99
CA ARG A 190 2.32 -7.38 7.38
C ARG A 190 3.36 -8.48 7.42
N ARG A 191 4.50 -8.19 8.08
CA ARG A 191 5.68 -9.04 8.13
C ARG A 191 5.88 -9.57 9.52
N PHE A 192 6.31 -10.81 9.63
CA PHE A 192 6.63 -11.43 10.92
C PHE A 192 8.13 -11.55 11.11
N ASN A 193 8.65 -11.04 12.19
CA ASN A 193 10.07 -11.12 12.51
C ASN A 193 10.38 -12.49 13.16
N TRP A 194 10.88 -13.41 12.35
CA TRP A 194 11.11 -14.79 12.77
C TRP A 194 12.33 -14.98 13.67
N PHE A 195 13.40 -14.20 13.46
CA PHE A 195 14.72 -14.52 13.99
C PHE A 195 15.48 -13.31 14.56
N ALA A 196 14.83 -12.21 14.83
CA ALA A 196 15.49 -10.94 15.21
C ALA A 196 16.64 -10.57 14.24
N TYR A 197 16.36 -10.60 12.95
CA TYR A 197 17.34 -10.50 11.86
C TYR A 197 18.40 -9.42 12.03
N ALA A 198 18.08 -8.27 12.61
CA ALA A 198 19.02 -7.18 12.83
C ALA A 198 20.09 -7.49 13.88
N GLU A 199 19.80 -8.41 14.81
CA GLU A 199 20.64 -8.76 15.95
C GLU A 199 21.21 -10.18 15.88
N ASN A 200 20.81 -10.97 14.87
CA ASN A 200 21.16 -12.38 14.77
C ASN A 200 22.35 -12.60 13.84
N ASP A 201 23.47 -13.03 14.38
CA ASP A 201 24.73 -13.26 13.66
C ASP A 201 24.67 -14.43 12.66
N GLU A 202 23.61 -15.24 12.67
CA GLU A 202 23.35 -16.26 11.65
C GLU A 202 22.98 -15.68 10.29
N PHE A 203 22.64 -14.37 10.22
CA PHE A 203 22.23 -13.70 9.00
C PHE A 203 23.29 -12.71 8.53
N ASP A 204 23.66 -12.76 7.25
CA ASP A 204 24.72 -11.96 6.64
C ASP A 204 24.48 -10.44 6.72
N TYR A 205 23.22 -10.03 6.84
CA TYR A 205 22.81 -8.62 6.86
C TYR A 205 22.45 -8.12 8.26
N ASN A 206 22.95 -8.79 9.32
CA ASN A 206 22.75 -8.31 10.67
C ASN A 206 23.46 -6.99 10.93
N MET A 207 22.98 -6.23 11.91
CA MET A 207 23.55 -4.95 12.35
C MET A 207 24.17 -5.06 13.74
N ASN A 208 24.60 -6.24 14.14
CA ASN A 208 25.07 -6.54 15.51
C ASN A 208 26.56 -6.25 15.75
N ASN A 209 27.18 -5.49 14.87
CA ASN A 209 28.55 -4.97 15.05
C ASN A 209 28.52 -3.44 15.20
N ASP A 210 29.64 -2.84 15.58
CA ASP A 210 29.69 -1.41 15.88
C ASP A 210 29.33 -0.53 14.67
N LEU A 211 29.77 -0.89 13.48
CA LEU A 211 29.45 -0.16 12.24
C LEU A 211 27.97 -0.35 11.86
N GLY A 212 27.44 -1.53 11.97
CA GLY A 212 26.02 -1.83 11.71
C GLY A 212 25.11 -1.05 12.63
N ARG A 213 25.43 -0.96 13.93
CA ARG A 213 24.64 -0.18 14.90
C ARG A 213 24.64 1.32 14.59
N MET A 214 25.71 1.85 13.99
CA MET A 214 25.78 3.26 13.58
C MET A 214 24.86 3.58 12.38
N VAL A 215 24.44 2.59 11.61
CA VAL A 215 23.53 2.76 10.46
C VAL A 215 22.06 2.83 10.91
N LEU A 216 21.74 2.28 12.07
CA LEU A 216 20.38 2.25 12.58
C LEU A 216 19.87 3.65 12.93
N ASN A 217 18.63 3.94 12.53
CA ASN A 217 17.95 5.19 12.90
C ASN A 217 17.58 5.16 14.39
N PRO A 218 18.10 6.08 15.23
CA PRO A 218 17.85 6.09 16.67
C PRO A 218 16.40 6.46 17.02
N ASP A 219 15.66 7.11 16.12
CA ASP A 219 14.27 7.53 16.33
C ASP A 219 13.27 6.38 16.10
N VAL A 220 13.75 5.23 15.63
CA VAL A 220 12.91 4.07 15.28
C VAL A 220 13.39 2.81 16.00
N ASN A 221 12.49 2.19 16.75
CA ASN A 221 12.82 0.94 17.44
C ASN A 221 13.23 -0.17 16.46
N VAL A 222 14.32 -0.84 16.78
CA VAL A 222 14.66 -2.14 16.18
C VAL A 222 13.76 -3.21 16.81
N ARG A 223 13.06 -3.99 15.99
CA ARG A 223 12.09 -4.98 16.49
C ARG A 223 12.79 -6.32 16.71
N GLY A 224 12.46 -6.90 17.84
CA GLY A 224 12.95 -8.22 18.20
C GLY A 224 12.16 -9.35 17.54
N ARG A 225 12.56 -10.57 17.83
CA ARG A 225 11.92 -11.80 17.37
C ARG A 225 10.46 -11.90 17.83
N GLY A 226 9.60 -12.40 16.95
CA GLY A 226 8.24 -12.81 17.32
C GLY A 226 7.20 -11.69 17.23
N VAL A 227 7.52 -10.53 16.66
CA VAL A 227 6.59 -9.41 16.48
C VAL A 227 6.19 -9.26 15.02
N MET A 228 5.03 -8.64 14.81
CA MET A 228 4.58 -8.23 13.48
C MET A 228 5.07 -6.83 13.16
N GLU A 229 5.56 -6.65 11.94
CA GLU A 229 6.03 -5.37 11.41
C GLU A 229 5.24 -4.94 10.18
N LYS A 230 5.15 -3.65 9.95
CA LYS A 230 4.49 -3.07 8.78
C LYS A 230 4.85 -1.60 8.61
N CYS A 231 4.59 -1.04 7.42
CA CYS A 231 4.69 0.40 7.18
C CYS A 231 3.91 1.21 8.22
N SER A 232 4.54 2.24 8.77
CA SER A 232 3.98 3.17 9.76
C SER A 232 3.61 4.54 9.17
N LEU A 233 3.82 4.78 7.86
CA LEU A 233 3.86 6.11 7.23
C LEU A 233 4.88 7.03 7.93
N CYS A 234 6.04 6.49 8.28
CA CYS A 234 7.11 7.21 8.98
C CYS A 234 6.58 8.02 10.16
N ILE A 235 5.90 7.34 11.09
CA ILE A 235 5.21 7.97 12.22
C ILE A 235 6.13 8.85 13.06
N GLN A 236 7.43 8.54 13.15
CA GLN A 236 8.44 9.34 13.84
C GLN A 236 8.53 10.75 13.23
N MET A 237 8.56 10.87 11.90
CA MET A 237 8.58 12.16 11.21
C MET A 237 7.28 12.92 11.42
N THR A 238 6.13 12.24 11.30
CA THR A 238 4.82 12.82 11.56
C THR A 238 4.73 13.42 12.98
N GLN A 239 5.13 12.64 13.99
CA GLN A 239 5.03 13.08 15.38
C GLN A 239 6.00 14.22 15.69
N LYS A 240 7.22 14.18 15.15
CA LYS A 240 8.19 15.26 15.27
C LYS A 240 7.63 16.57 14.70
N THR A 241 7.13 16.54 13.46
CA THR A 241 6.59 17.75 12.80
C THR A 241 5.39 18.31 13.54
N ILE A 242 4.45 17.46 13.99
CA ILE A 242 3.30 17.91 14.78
C ILE A 242 3.75 18.53 16.11
N LEU A 243 4.77 17.95 16.76
CA LEU A 243 5.29 18.47 18.02
C LEU A 243 5.96 19.82 17.82
N ASP A 244 6.76 19.97 16.78
CA ASP A 244 7.45 21.23 16.47
C ASP A 244 6.43 22.32 16.09
N ALA A 245 5.44 22.01 15.26
CA ALA A 245 4.36 22.93 14.94
C ALA A 245 3.56 23.38 16.18
N LYS A 246 3.32 22.46 17.14
CA LYS A 246 2.67 22.79 18.41
C LYS A 246 3.51 23.72 19.29
N LYS A 247 4.84 23.52 19.35
CA LYS A 247 5.75 24.41 20.07
C LYS A 247 5.70 25.83 19.51
N ASP A 248 5.59 25.94 18.18
CA ASP A 248 5.51 27.20 17.46
C ASP A 248 4.09 27.82 17.46
N GLY A 249 3.10 27.15 18.05
CA GLY A 249 1.69 27.61 18.09
C GLY A 249 1.01 27.65 16.71
N ARG A 250 1.48 26.89 15.74
CA ARG A 250 0.97 26.84 14.35
C ARG A 250 0.43 25.46 13.96
N ARG A 251 -0.20 25.37 12.82
CA ARG A 251 -0.55 24.09 12.17
C ARG A 251 0.62 23.60 11.30
N VAL A 252 0.65 22.29 11.06
CA VAL A 252 1.53 21.69 10.05
C VAL A 252 1.08 22.17 8.67
N VAL A 253 2.03 22.55 7.83
CA VAL A 253 1.79 23.02 6.46
C VAL A 253 2.00 21.85 5.49
N ASP A 254 1.22 21.79 4.40
CA ASP A 254 1.39 20.76 3.37
C ASP A 254 2.81 20.80 2.79
N GLY A 255 3.42 19.63 2.66
CA GLY A 255 4.80 19.51 2.16
C GLY A 255 5.90 19.81 3.20
N GLU A 256 5.57 20.20 4.43
CA GLU A 256 6.55 20.51 5.50
C GLU A 256 7.43 19.29 5.84
N PHE A 257 6.88 18.12 5.71
CA PHE A 257 7.63 16.86 5.83
C PHE A 257 7.14 15.83 4.81
N GLN A 258 7.96 14.83 4.56
CA GLN A 258 7.67 13.75 3.63
C GLN A 258 7.96 12.41 4.30
N THR A 259 7.28 11.35 3.86
CA THR A 259 7.70 10.01 4.23
C THR A 259 8.99 9.65 3.49
N ALA A 260 9.79 8.72 4.03
CA ALA A 260 11.04 8.31 3.39
C ALA A 260 10.83 7.84 1.94
N CYS A 261 9.75 7.11 1.68
CA CYS A 261 9.44 6.62 0.34
C CYS A 261 9.00 7.72 -0.63
N SER A 262 8.27 8.76 -0.17
CA SER A 262 7.90 9.89 -1.03
C SER A 262 9.09 10.79 -1.31
N ASN A 263 9.94 11.04 -0.31
CA ASN A 263 11.13 11.86 -0.46
C ASN A 263 12.18 11.22 -1.41
N ALA A 264 12.31 9.90 -1.40
CA ALA A 264 13.24 9.18 -2.27
C ALA A 264 12.71 8.95 -3.70
N CYS A 265 11.46 9.31 -3.98
CA CYS A 265 10.86 9.09 -5.29
C CYS A 265 11.23 10.23 -6.26
N SER A 266 12.30 10.05 -7.04
CA SER A 266 12.79 11.03 -8.01
C SER A 266 11.75 11.44 -9.06
N ASP A 267 10.88 10.49 -9.43
CA ASP A 267 9.87 10.70 -10.47
C ASP A 267 8.58 11.35 -9.92
N GLY A 268 8.54 11.65 -8.62
CA GLY A 268 7.36 12.23 -7.97
C GLY A 268 6.12 11.34 -8.01
N ALA A 269 6.29 10.03 -8.23
CA ALA A 269 5.17 9.10 -8.30
C ALA A 269 4.46 8.93 -6.95
N ILE A 270 5.15 9.14 -5.84
CA ILE A 270 4.61 9.00 -4.49
C ILE A 270 4.45 10.38 -3.87
N VAL A 271 3.23 10.76 -3.55
CA VAL A 271 2.89 12.03 -2.89
C VAL A 271 2.25 11.75 -1.55
N PHE A 272 2.75 12.40 -0.51
CA PHE A 272 2.24 12.32 0.86
C PHE A 272 1.69 13.68 1.30
N GLY A 273 0.61 13.71 2.07
CA GLY A 273 0.04 14.96 2.56
C GLY A 273 -1.20 14.76 3.45
N ASP A 274 -1.76 15.85 3.92
CA ASP A 274 -2.96 15.88 4.78
C ASP A 274 -4.21 16.07 3.92
N ILE A 275 -5.10 15.06 3.90
CA ILE A 275 -6.34 15.12 3.11
C ILE A 275 -7.39 16.06 3.73
N ASN A 276 -7.25 16.42 5.01
CA ASN A 276 -8.12 17.39 5.67
C ASN A 276 -7.74 18.84 5.31
N ASP A 277 -6.56 19.06 4.78
CA ASP A 277 -6.18 20.30 4.16
C ASP A 277 -6.68 20.31 2.70
N LYS A 278 -7.65 21.17 2.42
CA LYS A 278 -8.29 21.26 1.08
C LYS A 278 -7.36 21.76 0.00
N ASP A 279 -6.35 22.53 0.39
CA ASP A 279 -5.37 23.11 -0.52
C ASP A 279 -4.16 22.21 -0.75
N SER A 280 -4.10 21.08 -0.03
CA SER A 280 -3.03 20.11 -0.14
C SER A 280 -3.03 19.38 -1.48
N LYS A 281 -1.82 19.01 -1.92
CA LYS A 281 -1.63 18.22 -3.14
C LYS A 281 -2.37 16.87 -3.11
N ILE A 282 -2.46 16.25 -1.93
CA ILE A 282 -3.16 14.97 -1.78
C ILE A 282 -4.68 15.13 -1.95
N SER A 283 -5.26 16.26 -1.51
CA SER A 283 -6.68 16.56 -1.71
C SER A 283 -7.00 16.77 -3.18
N GLU A 284 -6.15 17.50 -3.92
CA GLU A 284 -6.27 17.63 -5.38
C GLU A 284 -6.24 16.27 -6.07
N LEU A 285 -5.25 15.42 -5.73
CA LEU A 285 -5.08 14.09 -6.34
C LEU A 285 -6.25 13.15 -6.04
N ASN A 286 -6.87 13.26 -4.86
CA ASN A 286 -8.04 12.46 -4.49
C ASN A 286 -9.29 12.80 -5.33
N GLN A 287 -9.38 14.00 -5.86
CA GLN A 287 -10.51 14.44 -6.69
C GLN A 287 -10.34 14.09 -8.17
N LYS A 288 -9.13 13.69 -8.61
CA LYS A 288 -8.89 13.36 -10.01
C LYS A 288 -9.63 12.09 -10.43
N ASP A 289 -10.05 12.04 -11.67
CA ASP A 289 -10.76 10.90 -12.25
C ASP A 289 -9.94 9.63 -12.28
N ARG A 290 -8.61 9.75 -12.31
CA ARG A 290 -7.69 8.61 -12.23
C ARG A 290 -7.59 8.00 -10.83
N ALA A 291 -8.06 8.68 -9.79
CA ALA A 291 -7.95 8.21 -8.41
C ALA A 291 -8.82 6.97 -8.15
N TYR A 292 -8.21 5.97 -7.52
CA TYR A 292 -8.91 4.76 -7.03
C TYR A 292 -8.21 4.21 -5.78
N ARG A 293 -8.88 3.31 -5.07
CA ARG A 293 -8.32 2.58 -3.92
C ARG A 293 -8.23 1.09 -4.23
N LEU A 294 -7.19 0.44 -3.70
CA LEU A 294 -7.04 -1.01 -3.87
C LEU A 294 -8.13 -1.75 -3.10
N LEU A 295 -8.68 -2.79 -3.75
CA LEU A 295 -9.69 -3.68 -3.18
C LEU A 295 -10.84 -2.91 -2.50
N GLU A 296 -11.31 -1.85 -3.13
CA GLU A 296 -12.35 -0.97 -2.59
C GLU A 296 -13.65 -1.73 -2.24
N SER A 297 -13.95 -2.80 -3.00
CA SER A 297 -15.12 -3.67 -2.77
C SER A 297 -15.17 -4.34 -1.39
N ILE A 298 -14.03 -4.46 -0.70
CA ILE A 298 -13.96 -5.06 0.64
C ILE A 298 -14.41 -4.07 1.74
N GLY A 299 -14.49 -2.78 1.43
CA GLY A 299 -14.95 -1.76 2.37
C GLY A 299 -13.94 -1.36 3.46
N THR A 300 -12.65 -1.64 3.29
CA THR A 300 -11.62 -1.30 4.28
C THR A 300 -11.28 0.19 4.36
N LYS A 301 -11.77 1.00 3.44
CA LYS A 301 -11.53 2.45 3.33
C LYS A 301 -10.04 2.83 3.45
N PRO A 302 -9.20 2.47 2.45
CA PRO A 302 -7.77 2.77 2.46
C PRO A 302 -7.45 4.26 2.47
N ASN A 303 -6.34 4.65 3.15
CA ASN A 303 -5.75 5.99 3.09
C ASN A 303 -4.66 6.11 2.02
N VAL A 304 -4.36 5.05 1.28
CA VAL A 304 -3.48 5.07 0.12
C VAL A 304 -4.31 5.09 -1.15
N LEU A 305 -4.07 6.10 -1.97
CA LEU A 305 -4.68 6.31 -3.27
C LEU A 305 -3.75 5.82 -4.38
N TYR A 306 -4.32 5.37 -5.46
CA TYR A 306 -3.59 5.07 -6.69
C TYR A 306 -4.18 5.87 -7.84
N GLN A 307 -3.33 6.29 -8.78
CA GLN A 307 -3.76 6.89 -10.03
C GLN A 307 -3.67 5.83 -11.13
N VAL A 308 -4.78 5.61 -11.85
CA VAL A 308 -4.87 4.64 -12.96
C VAL A 308 -3.74 4.86 -13.96
N LYS A 309 -3.12 3.78 -14.43
CA LYS A 309 -2.13 3.80 -15.51
C LYS A 309 -2.83 4.13 -16.83
N VAL A 310 -2.36 5.17 -17.52
CA VAL A 310 -2.79 5.51 -18.87
C VAL A 310 -1.61 5.23 -19.80
N THR A 311 -1.78 4.37 -20.78
CA THR A 311 -0.75 3.97 -21.74
C THR A 311 -0.95 4.67 -23.08
N ASN A 312 0.15 4.94 -23.77
CA ASN A 312 0.13 5.56 -25.11
C ASN A 312 0.05 4.51 -26.25
N SER A 313 -0.24 3.26 -25.93
CA SER A 313 -0.31 2.23 -26.97
C SER A 313 -1.47 2.54 -27.90
N LYS A 314 -1.15 2.93 -29.13
CA LYS A 314 -2.08 2.79 -30.23
C LYS A 314 -2.26 1.30 -30.51
N LYS A 315 -3.49 0.84 -30.67
CA LYS A 315 -3.73 -0.43 -31.35
C LYS A 315 -3.09 -0.28 -32.74
N VAL A 316 -2.05 -1.06 -33.01
CA VAL A 316 -1.48 -1.20 -34.34
C VAL A 316 -2.42 -2.05 -35.16
#